data_5add4d1628d183e28fdc5f7f5aa4e56e
#
_entry.id   5add4d1628d183e28fdc5f7f5aa4e56e
#
_cell.length_a   1.000
_cell.length_b   1.000
_cell.length_c   1.000
_cell.angle_alpha   90.00
_cell.angle_beta   90.00
_cell.angle_gamma   90.00
#
_symmetry.space_group_name_H-M   'P 1'
#
loop_
_entity.id
_entity.type
_entity.pdbx_description
1 polymer ?
#
loop_
_entity_poly.entity_id
_entity_poly.type
_entity_poly.pdbx_seq_one_letter_code
_entity_poly.pdbx_strand_id
1 'polypeptide(L)'
;MKDTSKLDAKERIINASIKLFSQKGCDATRVNEIADEAGVTKALIYYYFKSKEEILDHLVQSLLDSAASIAMDFLREIFMQMIKEGQMKMEEGRLRFANQEAVEYFLQSAHKYIEQLLDFALENRAIIRILTLESLKGDKHQSKLFQMLKLGEDAPILKTISQGEGEFYYTDDLKLFLFFFSIIPLVSFAAYFDDYQEISSLSDSEMRSSFVRSVQIVLNSLISESSYLMHNAIKTRP
;
A
#
# COMPACT_ATOMS: atom_id res chain seq x y z
N MET A 1 -28.44 23.15 0.67
CA MET A 1 -29.12 21.85 0.67
C MET A 1 -28.97 21.03 -0.64
N LYS A 2 -28.47 21.58 -1.77
CA LYS A 2 -28.31 20.83 -3.04
C LYS A 2 -27.01 19.98 -3.13
N ASP A 3 -26.04 20.23 -2.27
CA ASP A 3 -24.70 19.61 -2.40
C ASP A 3 -24.58 18.25 -1.68
N THR A 4 -25.26 18.10 -0.55
CA THR A 4 -25.23 16.87 0.26
C THR A 4 -25.88 15.67 -0.44
N SER A 5 -26.94 15.88 -1.26
CA SER A 5 -27.61 14.80 -1.99
C SER A 5 -26.79 14.27 -3.16
N LYS A 6 -25.89 15.07 -3.75
CA LYS A 6 -25.01 14.65 -4.87
C LYS A 6 -23.80 13.86 -4.36
N LEU A 7 -23.21 14.25 -3.23
CA LEU A 7 -22.15 13.50 -2.56
C LEU A 7 -22.66 12.10 -2.14
N ASP A 8 -23.86 12.05 -1.55
CA ASP A 8 -24.52 10.80 -1.19
C ASP A 8 -24.72 9.87 -2.42
N ALA A 9 -25.12 10.39 -3.58
CA ALA A 9 -25.32 9.59 -4.78
C ALA A 9 -24.00 9.03 -5.35
N LYS A 10 -22.94 9.83 -5.36
CA LYS A 10 -21.60 9.37 -5.79
C LYS A 10 -21.07 8.28 -4.88
N GLU A 11 -21.20 8.45 -3.57
CA GLU A 11 -20.79 7.44 -2.59
C GLU A 11 -21.59 6.15 -2.73
N ARG A 12 -22.90 6.21 -2.95
CA ARG A 12 -23.71 5.01 -3.21
C ARG A 12 -23.27 4.26 -4.45
N ILE A 13 -22.95 4.96 -5.54
CA ILE A 13 -22.40 4.35 -6.76
C ILE A 13 -21.06 3.67 -6.47
N ILE A 14 -20.17 4.32 -5.73
CA ILE A 14 -18.87 3.77 -5.33
C ILE A 14 -19.07 2.50 -4.49
N ASN A 15 -19.88 2.54 -3.45
CA ASN A 15 -20.12 1.40 -2.57
C ASN A 15 -20.79 0.22 -3.31
N ALA A 16 -21.76 0.48 -4.18
CA ALA A 16 -22.36 -0.53 -5.05
C ALA A 16 -21.33 -1.16 -5.98
N SER A 17 -20.42 -0.36 -6.55
CA SER A 17 -19.37 -0.85 -7.42
C SER A 17 -18.35 -1.70 -6.67
N ILE A 18 -17.93 -1.30 -5.46
CA ILE A 18 -17.05 -2.11 -4.59
C ILE A 18 -17.68 -3.46 -4.34
N LYS A 19 -18.95 -3.50 -3.92
CA LYS A 19 -19.67 -4.74 -3.64
C LYS A 19 -19.71 -5.67 -4.86
N LEU A 20 -20.11 -5.15 -6.03
CA LEU A 20 -20.26 -5.95 -7.24
C LEU A 20 -18.91 -6.39 -7.84
N PHE A 21 -17.92 -5.48 -7.87
CA PHE A 21 -16.60 -5.79 -8.41
C PHE A 21 -15.83 -6.79 -7.55
N SER A 22 -15.96 -6.72 -6.22
CA SER A 22 -15.30 -7.68 -5.32
C SER A 22 -15.88 -9.09 -5.42
N GLN A 23 -17.14 -9.23 -5.81
CA GLN A 23 -17.82 -10.53 -5.97
C GLN A 23 -17.53 -11.20 -7.31
N LYS A 24 -17.55 -10.46 -8.41
CA LYS A 24 -17.52 -11.04 -9.78
C LYS A 24 -16.58 -10.32 -10.76
N GLY A 25 -15.83 -9.34 -10.29
CA GLY A 25 -14.92 -8.53 -11.12
C GLY A 25 -15.62 -7.44 -11.90
N CYS A 26 -14.83 -6.49 -12.41
CA CYS A 26 -15.32 -5.36 -13.18
C CYS A 26 -15.95 -5.82 -14.50
N ASP A 27 -15.32 -6.76 -15.23
CA ASP A 27 -15.77 -7.20 -16.55
C ASP A 27 -17.17 -7.81 -16.53
N ALA A 28 -17.46 -8.68 -15.55
CA ALA A 28 -18.74 -9.36 -15.41
C ALA A 28 -19.85 -8.45 -14.84
N THR A 29 -19.49 -7.25 -14.33
CA THR A 29 -20.46 -6.30 -13.76
C THR A 29 -21.03 -5.39 -14.84
N ARG A 30 -22.35 -5.26 -14.86
CA ARG A 30 -23.06 -4.35 -15.79
C ARG A 30 -23.39 -3.04 -15.08
N VAL A 31 -23.35 -1.91 -15.80
CA VAL A 31 -23.68 -0.58 -15.25
C VAL A 31 -25.12 -0.52 -14.71
N ASN A 32 -26.05 -1.28 -15.30
CA ASN A 32 -27.43 -1.36 -14.80
C ASN A 32 -27.47 -1.99 -13.40
N GLU A 33 -26.66 -3.03 -13.14
CA GLU A 33 -26.60 -3.68 -11.81
C GLU A 33 -26.03 -2.70 -10.77
N ILE A 34 -25.04 -1.88 -11.15
CA ILE A 34 -24.53 -0.81 -10.27
C ILE A 34 -25.62 0.22 -9.98
N ALA A 35 -26.42 0.59 -11.00
CA ALA A 35 -27.52 1.55 -10.84
C ALA A 35 -28.60 1.03 -9.89
N ASP A 36 -29.00 -0.24 -10.08
CA ASP A 36 -30.00 -0.92 -9.25
C ASP A 36 -29.51 -1.05 -7.80
N GLU A 37 -28.28 -1.53 -7.58
CA GLU A 37 -27.68 -1.67 -6.25
C GLU A 37 -27.51 -0.33 -5.53
N ALA A 38 -27.10 0.73 -6.26
CA ALA A 38 -26.93 2.07 -5.72
C ALA A 38 -28.25 2.83 -5.50
N GLY A 39 -29.38 2.31 -6.04
CA GLY A 39 -30.66 3.00 -6.02
C GLY A 39 -30.63 4.34 -6.79
N VAL A 40 -29.96 4.34 -7.96
CA VAL A 40 -29.82 5.53 -8.82
C VAL A 40 -30.18 5.19 -10.27
N THR A 41 -30.36 6.23 -11.09
CA THR A 41 -30.54 6.01 -12.54
C THR A 41 -29.18 5.78 -13.22
N LYS A 42 -29.16 4.98 -14.29
CA LYS A 42 -27.98 4.80 -15.13
C LYS A 42 -27.41 6.14 -15.65
N ALA A 43 -28.28 7.09 -15.99
CA ALA A 43 -27.87 8.43 -16.40
C ALA A 43 -27.07 9.17 -15.33
N LEU A 44 -27.40 8.95 -14.04
CA LEU A 44 -26.67 9.57 -12.94
C LEU A 44 -25.28 8.93 -12.75
N ILE A 45 -25.12 7.64 -13.05
CA ILE A 45 -23.78 7.02 -13.09
C ILE A 45 -22.92 7.68 -14.15
N TYR A 46 -23.45 7.85 -15.40
CA TYR A 46 -22.71 8.50 -16.49
C TYR A 46 -22.47 10.00 -16.28
N TYR A 47 -23.18 10.62 -15.37
CA TYR A 47 -22.89 11.99 -14.95
C TYR A 47 -21.59 12.08 -14.12
N TYR A 48 -21.31 11.07 -13.28
CA TYR A 48 -20.12 11.03 -12.43
C TYR A 48 -18.93 10.31 -13.06
N PHE A 49 -19.18 9.27 -13.85
CA PHE A 49 -18.17 8.37 -14.42
C PHE A 49 -18.53 8.02 -15.86
N LYS A 50 -17.56 8.10 -16.77
CA LYS A 50 -17.77 7.80 -18.19
C LYS A 50 -18.01 6.31 -18.45
N SER A 51 -17.45 5.43 -17.59
CA SER A 51 -17.56 3.98 -17.70
C SER A 51 -17.37 3.31 -16.34
N LYS A 52 -17.62 2.02 -16.26
CA LYS A 52 -17.36 1.20 -15.06
C LYS A 52 -15.84 1.06 -14.79
N GLU A 53 -15.03 1.08 -15.84
CA GLU A 53 -13.56 1.07 -15.76
C GLU A 53 -13.05 2.36 -15.10
N GLU A 54 -13.67 3.52 -15.38
CA GLU A 54 -13.33 4.77 -14.69
C GLU A 54 -13.68 4.72 -13.19
N ILE A 55 -14.78 4.03 -12.82
CA ILE A 55 -15.08 3.78 -11.41
C ILE A 55 -13.99 2.92 -10.77
N LEU A 56 -13.58 1.84 -11.45
CA LEU A 56 -12.49 0.98 -11.00
C LEU A 56 -11.19 1.76 -10.84
N ASP A 57 -10.83 2.59 -11.82
CA ASP A 57 -9.64 3.44 -11.78
C ASP A 57 -9.69 4.39 -10.58
N HIS A 58 -10.83 5.01 -10.33
CA HIS A 58 -11.03 5.89 -9.19
C HIS A 58 -10.85 5.15 -7.84
N LEU A 59 -11.39 3.95 -7.69
CA LEU A 59 -11.25 3.13 -6.50
C LEU A 59 -9.79 2.77 -6.22
N VAL A 60 -9.09 2.28 -7.24
CA VAL A 60 -7.69 1.86 -7.10
C VAL A 60 -6.80 3.07 -6.85
N GLN A 61 -7.00 4.19 -7.56
CA GLN A 61 -6.21 5.39 -7.35
C GLN A 61 -6.40 5.94 -5.93
N SER A 62 -7.63 6.02 -5.44
CA SER A 62 -7.91 6.47 -4.07
C SER A 62 -7.25 5.57 -3.01
N LEU A 63 -7.24 4.24 -3.24
CA LEU A 63 -6.54 3.29 -2.38
C LEU A 63 -5.01 3.56 -2.38
N LEU A 64 -4.42 3.73 -3.55
CA LEU A 64 -2.98 3.97 -3.71
C LEU A 64 -2.56 5.31 -3.09
N ASP A 65 -3.34 6.37 -3.31
CA ASP A 65 -3.07 7.70 -2.74
C ASP A 65 -3.10 7.68 -1.21
N SER A 66 -4.07 6.97 -0.63
CA SER A 66 -4.18 6.82 0.83
C SER A 66 -3.03 5.98 1.41
N ALA A 67 -2.68 4.87 0.77
CA ALA A 67 -1.53 4.05 1.18
C ALA A 67 -0.21 4.84 1.09
N ALA A 68 -0.03 5.61 0.01
CA ALA A 68 1.12 6.50 -0.17
C ALA A 68 1.19 7.57 0.93
N SER A 69 0.05 8.16 1.32
CA SER A 69 0.02 9.15 2.41
C SER A 69 0.53 8.54 3.72
N ILE A 70 0.06 7.34 4.10
CA ILE A 70 0.51 6.64 5.31
C ILE A 70 2.03 6.39 5.26
N ALA A 71 2.55 5.94 4.12
CA ALA A 71 3.98 5.70 3.95
C ALA A 71 4.81 6.99 4.03
N MET A 72 4.31 8.07 3.44
CA MET A 72 4.98 9.38 3.46
C MET A 72 4.99 10.01 4.85
N ASP A 73 3.94 9.81 5.63
CA ASP A 73 3.88 10.30 7.01
C ASP A 73 4.93 9.57 7.88
N PHE A 74 5.06 8.25 7.77
CA PHE A 74 6.12 7.51 8.45
C PHE A 74 7.52 7.98 8.04
N LEU A 75 7.77 8.15 6.74
CA LEU A 75 9.06 8.64 6.25
C LEU A 75 9.39 10.04 6.77
N ARG A 76 8.40 10.92 6.82
CA ARG A 76 8.60 12.31 7.28
C ARG A 76 8.78 12.39 8.79
N GLU A 77 7.88 11.79 9.53
CA GLU A 77 7.80 11.96 10.98
C GLU A 77 8.85 11.14 11.73
N ILE A 78 9.23 9.98 11.20
CA ILE A 78 10.18 9.10 11.88
C ILE A 78 11.54 9.15 11.20
N PHE A 79 11.62 8.77 9.93
CA PHE A 79 12.89 8.60 9.24
C PHE A 79 13.67 9.93 9.14
N MET A 80 13.02 10.98 8.63
CA MET A 80 13.66 12.30 8.47
C MET A 80 13.97 12.96 9.82
N GLN A 81 13.10 12.79 10.82
CA GLN A 81 13.33 13.33 12.14
C GLN A 81 14.55 12.68 12.79
N MET A 82 14.67 11.37 12.76
CA MET A 82 15.81 10.65 13.32
C MET A 82 17.14 11.04 12.64
N ILE A 83 17.14 11.25 11.33
CA ILE A 83 18.32 11.76 10.61
C ILE A 83 18.67 13.16 11.07
N LYS A 84 17.69 14.07 11.14
CA LYS A 84 17.90 15.47 11.57
C LYS A 84 18.42 15.58 13.00
N GLU A 85 17.99 14.67 13.88
CA GLU A 85 18.43 14.62 15.27
C GLU A 85 19.76 13.86 15.45
N GLY A 86 20.35 13.34 14.38
CA GLY A 86 21.60 12.55 14.43
C GLY A 86 21.44 11.18 15.08
N GLN A 87 20.20 10.72 15.29
CA GLN A 87 19.92 9.40 15.86
C GLN A 87 20.09 8.27 14.86
N MET A 88 19.99 8.60 13.56
CA MET A 88 20.17 7.67 12.46
C MET A 88 20.88 8.37 11.30
N LYS A 89 21.73 7.64 10.60
CA LYS A 89 22.35 8.08 9.35
C LYS A 89 22.37 6.94 8.33
N MET A 90 22.44 7.31 7.07
CA MET A 90 22.72 6.38 5.99
C MET A 90 24.21 6.43 5.69
N GLU A 91 24.91 5.31 5.79
CA GLU A 91 26.34 5.21 5.56
C GLU A 91 26.64 3.93 4.77
N GLU A 92 27.27 4.07 3.61
CA GLU A 92 27.56 2.96 2.70
C GLU A 92 26.33 2.07 2.38
N GLY A 93 25.17 2.70 2.20
CA GLY A 93 23.92 1.98 1.94
C GLY A 93 23.33 1.23 3.16
N ARG A 94 23.79 1.53 4.37
CA ARG A 94 23.30 0.91 5.61
C ARG A 94 22.67 1.95 6.53
N LEU A 95 21.63 1.54 7.24
CA LEU A 95 21.12 2.29 8.37
C LEU A 95 22.09 2.13 9.54
N ARG A 96 22.66 3.26 10.01
CA ARG A 96 23.47 3.34 11.21
C ARG A 96 22.73 4.12 12.26
N PHE A 97 22.55 3.52 13.41
CA PHE A 97 21.91 4.17 14.56
C PHE A 97 22.96 4.66 15.54
N ALA A 98 22.69 5.79 16.18
CA ALA A 98 23.60 6.41 17.14
C ALA A 98 23.85 5.54 18.38
N ASN A 99 22.82 4.80 18.82
CA ASN A 99 22.86 3.94 19.99
C ASN A 99 21.70 2.93 19.97
N GLN A 100 21.64 2.06 20.98
CA GLN A 100 20.62 1.04 21.12
C GLN A 100 19.20 1.64 21.31
N GLU A 101 19.09 2.77 21.99
CA GLU A 101 17.82 3.47 22.22
C GLU A 101 17.21 3.98 20.88
N ALA A 102 18.05 4.49 19.97
CA ALA A 102 17.62 4.88 18.63
C ALA A 102 17.12 3.69 17.80
N VAL A 103 17.74 2.51 17.91
CA VAL A 103 17.25 1.28 17.28
C VAL A 103 15.88 0.90 17.82
N GLU A 104 15.72 0.88 19.14
CA GLU A 104 14.46 0.52 19.79
C GLU A 104 13.33 1.49 19.42
N TYR A 105 13.61 2.79 19.38
CA TYR A 105 12.65 3.80 18.95
C TYR A 105 12.21 3.59 17.50
N PHE A 106 13.17 3.33 16.59
CA PHE A 106 12.87 3.04 15.19
C PHE A 106 12.00 1.79 15.04
N LEU A 107 12.35 0.69 15.72
CA LEU A 107 11.60 -0.56 15.67
C LEU A 107 10.18 -0.42 16.22
N GLN A 108 10.00 0.32 17.32
CA GLN A 108 8.67 0.61 17.88
C GLN A 108 7.83 1.46 16.92
N SER A 109 8.45 2.45 16.28
CA SER A 109 7.77 3.31 15.30
C SER A 109 7.39 2.53 14.04
N ALA A 110 8.28 1.68 13.55
CA ALA A 110 8.01 0.79 12.42
C ALA A 110 6.91 -0.22 12.75
N HIS A 111 6.85 -0.73 13.99
CA HIS A 111 5.76 -1.60 14.44
C HIS A 111 4.40 -0.89 14.33
N LYS A 112 4.28 0.33 14.86
CA LYS A 112 3.05 1.12 14.77
C LYS A 112 2.65 1.40 13.31
N TYR A 113 3.62 1.68 12.46
CA TYR A 113 3.39 1.87 11.03
C TYR A 113 2.85 0.60 10.36
N ILE A 114 3.40 -0.57 10.68
CA ILE A 114 2.92 -1.86 10.18
C ILE A 114 1.47 -2.10 10.62
N GLU A 115 1.15 -1.84 11.88
CA GLU A 115 -0.22 -1.97 12.39
C GLU A 115 -1.19 -1.02 11.67
N GLN A 116 -0.79 0.24 11.46
CA GLN A 116 -1.59 1.22 10.73
C GLN A 116 -1.83 0.81 9.27
N LEU A 117 -0.80 0.29 8.59
CA LEU A 117 -0.95 -0.24 7.23
C LEU A 117 -1.85 -1.46 7.19
N LEU A 118 -1.75 -2.34 8.18
CA LEU A 118 -2.60 -3.52 8.28
C LEU A 118 -4.06 -3.14 8.52
N ASP A 119 -4.33 -2.19 9.42
CA ASP A 119 -5.67 -1.66 9.65
C ASP A 119 -6.26 -1.08 8.37
N PHE A 120 -5.51 -0.21 7.72
CA PHE A 120 -5.91 0.38 6.44
C PHE A 120 -6.19 -0.69 5.37
N ALA A 121 -5.33 -1.70 5.27
CA ALA A 121 -5.49 -2.78 4.28
C ALA A 121 -6.75 -3.62 4.58
N LEU A 122 -7.01 -3.95 5.83
CA LEU A 122 -8.18 -4.73 6.23
C LEU A 122 -9.49 -3.94 6.09
N GLU A 123 -9.49 -2.65 6.38
CA GLU A 123 -10.65 -1.76 6.13
C GLU A 123 -10.96 -1.66 4.63
N ASN A 124 -9.95 -1.73 3.78
CA ASN A 124 -10.07 -1.62 2.32
C ASN A 124 -9.97 -2.98 1.60
N ARG A 125 -10.12 -4.11 2.31
CA ARG A 125 -9.87 -5.46 1.75
C ARG A 125 -10.70 -5.78 0.50
N ALA A 126 -11.92 -5.26 0.42
CA ALA A 126 -12.75 -5.44 -0.77
C ALA A 126 -12.15 -4.78 -2.03
N ILE A 127 -11.60 -3.57 -1.90
CA ILE A 127 -10.92 -2.87 -3.00
C ILE A 127 -9.58 -3.57 -3.33
N ILE A 128 -8.85 -4.03 -2.31
CA ILE A 128 -7.61 -4.80 -2.48
C ILE A 128 -7.88 -6.12 -3.21
N ARG A 129 -8.98 -6.81 -2.89
CA ARG A 129 -9.42 -8.02 -3.60
C ARG A 129 -9.71 -7.71 -5.07
N ILE A 130 -10.39 -6.61 -5.37
CA ILE A 130 -10.62 -6.15 -6.75
C ILE A 130 -9.28 -5.88 -7.45
N LEU A 131 -8.37 -5.14 -6.81
CA LEU A 131 -7.05 -4.86 -7.35
C LEU A 131 -6.28 -6.14 -7.68
N THR A 132 -6.30 -7.12 -6.81
CA THR A 132 -5.65 -8.42 -7.00
C THR A 132 -6.25 -9.17 -8.20
N LEU A 133 -7.57 -9.25 -8.29
CA LEU A 133 -8.27 -9.91 -9.40
C LEU A 133 -7.97 -9.25 -10.75
N GLU A 134 -7.98 -7.92 -10.80
CA GLU A 134 -7.70 -7.17 -12.02
C GLU A 134 -6.22 -7.23 -12.41
N SER A 135 -5.30 -7.31 -11.44
CA SER A 135 -3.85 -7.39 -11.70
C SER A 135 -3.42 -8.67 -12.42
N LEU A 136 -4.19 -9.74 -12.29
CA LEU A 136 -3.91 -11.04 -12.90
C LEU A 136 -4.47 -11.19 -14.32
N LYS A 137 -5.28 -10.26 -14.80
CA LYS A 137 -5.95 -10.37 -16.11
C LYS A 137 -5.05 -10.12 -17.32
N GLY A 138 -3.79 -9.80 -17.13
CA GLY A 138 -2.76 -9.88 -18.17
C GLY A 138 -2.88 -8.92 -19.35
N ASP A 139 -3.71 -7.88 -19.28
CA ASP A 139 -3.79 -6.89 -20.34
C ASP A 139 -2.60 -5.92 -20.29
N LYS A 140 -2.19 -5.41 -21.47
CA LYS A 140 -0.99 -4.60 -21.72
C LYS A 140 -0.88 -3.30 -20.92
N HIS A 141 -1.88 -2.98 -20.12
CA HIS A 141 -1.84 -1.90 -19.16
C HIS A 141 -1.10 -2.39 -17.91
N GLN A 142 -0.04 -1.66 -17.56
CA GLN A 142 0.76 -1.89 -16.36
C GLN A 142 -0.17 -2.26 -15.20
N SER A 143 0.01 -3.47 -14.68
CA SER A 143 -0.74 -3.94 -13.52
C SER A 143 -0.75 -2.82 -12.48
N LYS A 144 -1.94 -2.42 -12.04
CA LYS A 144 -2.09 -1.34 -11.05
C LYS A 144 -1.37 -1.67 -9.74
N LEU A 145 -1.20 -2.95 -9.45
CA LEU A 145 -0.38 -3.42 -8.34
C LEU A 145 1.10 -3.02 -8.52
N PHE A 146 1.65 -3.09 -9.74
CA PHE A 146 3.02 -2.65 -10.00
C PHE A 146 3.20 -1.12 -9.98
N GLN A 147 2.12 -0.36 -10.05
CA GLN A 147 2.21 1.09 -9.82
C GLN A 147 2.64 1.41 -8.38
N MET A 148 2.40 0.50 -7.42
CA MET A 148 2.90 0.63 -6.05
C MET A 148 4.44 0.64 -5.98
N LEU A 149 5.14 0.00 -6.91
CA LEU A 149 6.60 0.09 -7.03
C LEU A 149 7.10 1.49 -7.38
N LYS A 150 6.27 2.27 -8.08
CA LYS A 150 6.58 3.64 -8.45
C LYS A 150 6.22 4.64 -7.36
N LEU A 151 5.45 4.21 -6.34
CA LEU A 151 5.15 5.03 -5.19
C LEU A 151 6.48 5.35 -4.48
N GLY A 152 6.88 6.58 -4.55
CA GLY A 152 8.13 7.06 -3.94
C GLY A 152 9.26 7.39 -4.91
N GLU A 153 9.30 6.90 -6.15
CA GLU A 153 10.37 7.28 -7.10
C GLU A 153 10.49 8.80 -7.27
N ASP A 154 9.36 9.49 -7.32
CA ASP A 154 9.29 10.94 -7.44
C ASP A 154 9.07 11.68 -6.11
N ALA A 155 9.02 10.97 -5.00
CA ALA A 155 8.76 11.58 -3.70
C ALA A 155 9.89 12.57 -3.34
N PRO A 156 9.58 13.86 -3.09
CA PRO A 156 10.59 14.87 -2.74
C PRO A 156 11.43 14.45 -1.54
N ILE A 157 10.84 13.72 -0.60
CA ILE A 157 11.52 13.26 0.62
C ILE A 157 12.63 12.24 0.30
N LEU A 158 12.41 11.31 -0.65
CA LEU A 158 13.46 10.37 -1.06
C LEU A 158 14.59 11.09 -1.80
N LYS A 159 14.26 12.11 -2.59
CA LYS A 159 15.27 13.01 -3.20
C LYS A 159 16.08 13.77 -2.15
N THR A 160 15.43 14.22 -1.07
CA THR A 160 16.11 14.91 0.04
C THR A 160 17.03 13.95 0.81
N ILE A 161 16.59 12.73 1.06
CA ILE A 161 17.41 11.68 1.70
C ILE A 161 18.62 11.36 0.82
N SER A 162 18.47 11.31 -0.50
CA SER A 162 19.55 11.03 -1.46
C SER A 162 20.53 12.20 -1.66
N GLN A 163 20.16 13.42 -1.27
CA GLN A 163 21.03 14.62 -1.37
C GLN A 163 21.83 14.90 -0.08
N GLY A 164 21.58 14.17 1.00
CA GLY A 164 22.41 14.19 2.21
C GLY A 164 23.76 13.51 1.98
N GLU A 165 24.70 13.63 2.92
CA GLU A 165 26.06 13.05 2.83
C GLU A 165 26.12 11.52 2.72
N GLY A 166 24.98 10.83 2.72
CA GLY A 166 24.83 9.40 2.45
C GLY A 166 23.97 9.19 1.22
N GLU A 167 24.57 8.65 0.14
CA GLU A 167 23.81 8.29 -1.07
C GLU A 167 22.80 7.18 -0.75
N PHE A 168 21.54 7.56 -0.46
CA PHE A 168 20.43 6.61 -0.43
C PHE A 168 19.97 6.39 -1.86
N TYR A 169 20.34 5.25 -2.42
CA TYR A 169 19.81 4.83 -3.71
C TYR A 169 18.59 3.91 -3.47
N TYR A 170 17.44 4.35 -3.96
CA TYR A 170 16.25 3.51 -4.08
C TYR A 170 16.50 2.53 -5.24
N THR A 171 17.30 1.49 -4.94
CA THR A 171 17.74 0.51 -5.94
C THR A 171 16.60 -0.39 -6.39
N ASP A 172 16.74 -0.99 -7.57
CA ASP A 172 15.76 -1.96 -8.05
C ASP A 172 15.69 -3.19 -7.13
N ASP A 173 16.82 -3.60 -6.52
CA ASP A 173 16.84 -4.68 -5.53
C ASP A 173 15.99 -4.33 -4.29
N LEU A 174 16.11 -3.10 -3.77
CA LEU A 174 15.31 -2.64 -2.65
C LEU A 174 13.82 -2.52 -3.02
N LYS A 175 13.51 -2.02 -4.22
CA LYS A 175 12.13 -1.97 -4.74
C LYS A 175 11.51 -3.37 -4.81
N LEU A 176 12.23 -4.33 -5.39
CA LEU A 176 11.78 -5.72 -5.50
C LEU A 176 11.63 -6.36 -4.11
N PHE A 177 12.58 -6.10 -3.20
CA PHE A 177 12.48 -6.57 -1.83
C PHE A 177 11.22 -6.04 -1.14
N LEU A 178 10.99 -4.71 -1.15
CA LEU A 178 9.81 -4.10 -0.56
C LEU A 178 8.51 -4.63 -1.20
N PHE A 179 8.51 -4.83 -2.50
CA PHE A 179 7.36 -5.37 -3.20
C PHE A 179 7.04 -6.79 -2.76
N PHE A 180 8.00 -7.70 -2.83
CA PHE A 180 7.76 -9.12 -2.56
C PHE A 180 7.65 -9.45 -1.07
N PHE A 181 8.31 -8.70 -0.19
CA PHE A 181 8.36 -9.01 1.25
C PHE A 181 7.55 -8.06 2.14
N SER A 182 7.00 -6.97 1.58
CA SER A 182 6.12 -6.06 2.33
C SER A 182 4.77 -5.86 1.64
N ILE A 183 4.76 -5.41 0.38
CA ILE A 183 3.51 -5.07 -0.33
C ILE A 183 2.70 -6.32 -0.66
N ILE A 184 3.28 -7.31 -1.32
CA ILE A 184 2.58 -8.54 -1.73
C ILE A 184 2.02 -9.32 -0.53
N PRO A 185 2.75 -9.55 0.57
CA PRO A 185 2.20 -10.20 1.75
C PRO A 185 1.02 -9.43 2.35
N LEU A 186 1.11 -8.11 2.46
CA LEU A 186 0.02 -7.28 2.98
C LEU A 186 -1.23 -7.33 2.08
N VAL A 187 -1.03 -7.15 0.77
CA VAL A 187 -2.11 -7.24 -0.24
C VAL A 187 -2.76 -8.63 -0.21
N SER A 188 -1.96 -9.69 -0.20
CA SER A 188 -2.47 -11.05 -0.16
C SER A 188 -3.21 -11.35 1.15
N PHE A 189 -2.65 -10.93 2.28
CA PHE A 189 -3.30 -11.12 3.57
C PHE A 189 -4.67 -10.43 3.63
N ALA A 190 -4.76 -9.18 3.17
CA ALA A 190 -6.01 -8.44 3.14
C ALA A 190 -7.02 -9.01 2.12
N ALA A 191 -6.57 -9.38 0.90
CA ALA A 191 -7.44 -9.91 -0.15
C ALA A 191 -8.10 -11.24 0.21
N TYR A 192 -7.38 -12.08 0.98
CA TYR A 192 -7.82 -13.43 1.37
C TYR A 192 -8.18 -13.54 2.86
N PHE A 193 -8.32 -12.41 3.57
CA PHE A 193 -8.55 -12.42 5.02
C PHE A 193 -9.80 -13.21 5.40
N ASP A 194 -10.92 -12.94 4.74
CA ASP A 194 -12.20 -13.60 5.01
C ASP A 194 -12.14 -15.09 4.63
N ASP A 195 -11.49 -15.44 3.51
CA ASP A 195 -11.28 -16.84 3.09
C ASP A 195 -10.39 -17.61 4.10
N TYR A 196 -9.35 -16.96 4.64
CA TYR A 196 -8.50 -17.53 5.69
C TYR A 196 -9.25 -17.74 6.99
N GLN A 197 -10.13 -16.82 7.37
CA GLN A 197 -10.95 -16.92 8.56
C GLN A 197 -11.87 -18.13 8.52
N GLU A 198 -12.47 -18.43 7.34
CA GLU A 198 -13.33 -19.60 7.16
C GLU A 198 -12.58 -20.94 7.28
N ILE A 199 -11.29 -20.96 6.87
CA ILE A 199 -10.48 -22.19 6.82
C ILE A 199 -9.71 -22.41 8.14
N SER A 200 -9.27 -21.31 8.78
CA SER A 200 -8.49 -21.38 10.02
C SER A 200 -9.39 -21.37 11.24
N SER A 201 -8.90 -21.97 12.35
CA SER A 201 -9.55 -21.85 13.66
C SER A 201 -9.11 -20.60 14.42
N LEU A 202 -8.36 -19.69 13.77
CA LEU A 202 -7.81 -18.49 14.40
C LEU A 202 -8.84 -17.36 14.43
N SER A 203 -8.86 -16.63 15.53
CA SER A 203 -9.58 -15.36 15.62
C SER A 203 -8.91 -14.26 14.77
N ASP A 204 -9.64 -13.20 14.45
CA ASP A 204 -9.11 -12.02 13.75
C ASP A 204 -7.86 -11.47 14.42
N SER A 205 -7.89 -11.37 15.77
CA SER A 205 -6.76 -10.84 16.53
C SER A 205 -5.52 -11.73 16.49
N GLU A 206 -5.69 -13.05 16.43
CA GLU A 206 -4.59 -14.01 16.30
C GLU A 206 -3.98 -13.94 14.89
N MET A 207 -4.82 -13.87 13.85
CA MET A 207 -4.35 -13.72 12.48
C MET A 207 -3.57 -12.40 12.29
N ARG A 208 -4.11 -11.29 12.79
CA ARG A 208 -3.47 -9.97 12.75
C ARG A 208 -2.12 -10.00 13.48
N SER A 209 -2.09 -10.49 14.70
CA SER A 209 -0.86 -10.61 15.50
C SER A 209 0.18 -11.50 14.85
N SER A 210 -0.25 -12.58 14.19
CA SER A 210 0.65 -13.49 13.46
C SER A 210 1.27 -12.80 12.24
N PHE A 211 0.46 -12.05 11.48
CA PHE A 211 0.95 -11.28 10.35
C PHE A 211 1.97 -10.21 10.77
N VAL A 212 1.65 -9.40 11.79
CA VAL A 212 2.55 -8.36 12.31
C VAL A 212 3.88 -8.96 12.78
N ARG A 213 3.86 -10.08 13.54
CA ARG A 213 5.10 -10.77 13.95
C ARG A 213 5.94 -11.24 12.77
N SER A 214 5.29 -11.76 11.71
CA SER A 214 6.00 -12.21 10.50
C SER A 214 6.71 -11.05 9.80
N VAL A 215 6.03 -9.91 9.65
CA VAL A 215 6.61 -8.70 9.04
C VAL A 215 7.76 -8.15 9.91
N GLN A 216 7.62 -8.21 11.24
CA GLN A 216 8.70 -7.79 12.16
C GLN A 216 9.97 -8.64 12.01
N ILE A 217 9.84 -9.96 11.81
CA ILE A 217 11.00 -10.84 11.57
C ILE A 217 11.74 -10.38 10.30
N VAL A 218 11.00 -10.11 9.22
CA VAL A 218 11.57 -9.61 7.96
C VAL A 218 12.25 -8.26 8.17
N LEU A 219 11.59 -7.32 8.86
CA LEU A 219 12.14 -5.99 9.13
C LEU A 219 13.42 -6.06 9.99
N ASN A 220 13.44 -6.89 11.02
CA ASN A 220 14.62 -7.07 11.86
C ASN A 220 15.80 -7.64 11.06
N SER A 221 15.54 -8.61 10.18
CA SER A 221 16.57 -9.14 9.27
C SER A 221 17.11 -8.06 8.33
N LEU A 222 16.23 -7.19 7.82
CA LEU A 222 16.60 -6.08 6.94
C LEU A 222 17.54 -5.09 7.65
N ILE A 223 17.25 -4.75 8.90
CA ILE A 223 18.10 -3.84 9.69
C ILE A 223 19.46 -4.48 9.95
N SER A 224 19.50 -5.78 10.25
CA SER A 224 20.74 -6.53 10.51
C SER A 224 21.58 -6.72 9.23
N GLU A 225 20.94 -6.94 8.08
CA GLU A 225 21.54 -7.34 6.81
C GLU A 225 21.45 -6.26 5.73
N SER A 226 21.08 -5.03 6.09
CA SER A 226 20.83 -3.92 5.13
C SER A 226 21.99 -3.65 4.16
N SER A 227 23.21 -4.08 4.53
CA SER A 227 24.37 -4.03 3.64
C SER A 227 24.25 -4.87 2.37
N TYR A 228 23.46 -5.93 2.40
CA TYR A 228 23.40 -6.89 1.29
C TYR A 228 22.58 -6.36 0.12
N LEU A 229 21.45 -5.71 0.43
CA LEU A 229 20.53 -5.17 -0.58
C LEU A 229 21.05 -3.91 -1.27
N MET A 230 21.95 -3.18 -0.62
CA MET A 230 22.45 -1.90 -1.13
C MET A 230 23.86 -1.99 -1.72
N HIS A 231 24.62 -3.05 -1.43
CA HIS A 231 26.01 -3.21 -1.89
C HIS A 231 26.14 -3.40 -3.41
N ASN A 232 25.15 -4.00 -4.06
CA ASN A 232 25.16 -4.24 -5.50
C ASN A 232 24.90 -2.97 -6.34
N ALA A 233 24.30 -1.94 -5.76
CA ALA A 233 24.05 -0.66 -6.46
C ALA A 233 25.33 0.09 -6.81
N ILE A 234 26.39 -0.07 -6.02
CA ILE A 234 27.69 0.63 -6.21
C ILE A 234 28.50 -0.02 -7.34
N LYS A 235 28.28 -1.32 -7.62
CA LYS A 235 29.07 -2.08 -8.60
C LYS A 235 28.53 -2.06 -10.04
N THR A 236 27.33 -1.57 -10.28
CA THR A 236 26.66 -1.63 -11.60
C THR A 236 26.62 -0.30 -12.35
N ARG A 237 27.42 0.72 -11.97
CA ARG A 237 27.61 1.89 -12.85
C ARG A 237 28.79 1.66 -13.78
N PRO A 238 28.55 1.71 -15.14
CA PRO A 238 29.62 1.75 -16.12
C PRO A 238 30.41 3.06 -16.03
#